data_961d40f5d3b738de8f445580d4d0745c
#
_entry.id   961d40f5d3b738de8f445580d4d0745c
#
_cell.length_a   1.000
_cell.length_b   1.000
_cell.length_c   1.000
_cell.angle_alpha   90.00
_cell.angle_beta   90.00
_cell.angle_gamma   90.00
#
_symmetry.space_group_name_H-M   'P 1'
#
loop_
_entity.id
_entity.type
_entity.pdbx_description
1 polymer ?
#
loop_
_entity_poly.entity_id
_entity_poly.type
_entity_poly.pdbx_seq_one_letter_code
_entity_poly.pdbx_strand_id
1 'polypeptide(L)'
;MLIAEVAAKADIEVILAFKAFALWKTFPIFREYIHSTTASSLSEARLALEEFGAPAHTYSPAYTDDEFGQIAACSSHLTFNSLSQYEHFHERAAICSLGLRVNPEYSEVETLLYNPCAPGTRFGVTADKLPGQLPEDIKGFHCHCHCESGADVFQRSLAHIEEKFSRWFPQLEWINFGGGHLMTRKDYDTELLVSLMRQFHERYPWLKVILEPGSAFAWQTGPLVSHVVDVVEDHGIRTAILDVSFTCHMPDCLEMPYYPEVRNARHTSEETGTHVYRLGGNSCLSGDFMSSWHFDHELEIGEEIIFEDMIHYTTVKTNTFNGISHPDIGMLHEDGRLEILRHFSYSDYRNRMD
;
A
#
# COMPACT_ATOMS: atom_id res chain seq x y z
N MET A 1 -4.25 -17.81 -0.88
CA MET A 1 -3.85 -18.99 -1.70
C MET A 1 -2.93 -18.59 -2.86
N LEU A 2 -3.37 -17.90 -3.90
CA LEU A 2 -2.54 -17.60 -5.10
C LEU A 2 -1.14 -17.02 -4.76
N ILE A 3 -1.07 -16.00 -3.91
CA ILE A 3 0.21 -15.37 -3.52
C ILE A 3 1.16 -16.39 -2.88
N ALA A 4 0.66 -17.25 -1.99
CA ALA A 4 1.48 -18.29 -1.35
C ALA A 4 1.94 -19.36 -2.34
N GLU A 5 1.11 -19.74 -3.32
CA GLU A 5 1.49 -20.66 -4.39
C GLU A 5 2.60 -20.08 -5.28
N VAL A 6 2.48 -18.80 -5.65
CA VAL A 6 3.52 -18.08 -6.41
C VAL A 6 4.81 -18.00 -5.60
N ALA A 7 4.72 -17.64 -4.32
CA ALA A 7 5.86 -17.56 -3.42
C ALA A 7 6.61 -18.90 -3.32
N ALA A 8 5.88 -20.01 -3.13
CA ALA A 8 6.46 -21.35 -3.07
C ALA A 8 7.11 -21.78 -4.39
N LYS A 9 6.48 -21.50 -5.55
CA LYS A 9 7.05 -21.84 -6.86
C LYS A 9 8.30 -21.02 -7.20
N ALA A 10 8.36 -19.78 -6.72
CA ALA A 10 9.44 -18.84 -6.96
C ALA A 10 10.57 -18.91 -5.92
N ASP A 11 10.40 -19.68 -4.85
CA ASP A 11 11.29 -19.76 -3.69
C ASP A 11 11.57 -18.39 -3.06
N ILE A 12 10.51 -17.64 -2.80
CA ILE A 12 10.58 -16.27 -2.22
C ILE A 12 9.72 -16.19 -0.96
N GLU A 13 10.06 -15.27 -0.08
CA GLU A 13 9.18 -14.86 1.01
C GLU A 13 8.28 -13.70 0.55
N VAL A 14 6.99 -13.81 0.82
CA VAL A 14 6.04 -12.72 0.58
C VAL A 14 5.46 -12.29 1.92
N ILE A 15 5.50 -10.99 2.20
CA ILE A 15 5.06 -10.39 3.45
C ILE A 15 4.02 -9.30 3.19
N LEU A 16 3.06 -9.14 4.12
CA LEU A 16 1.96 -8.18 3.96
C LEU A 16 2.42 -6.75 4.30
N ALA A 17 2.22 -5.80 3.37
CA ALA A 17 2.51 -4.39 3.62
C ALA A 17 1.34 -3.68 4.32
N PHE A 18 1.49 -3.34 5.61
CA PHE A 18 0.44 -2.70 6.40
C PHE A 18 0.04 -1.32 5.90
N LYS A 19 0.96 -0.58 5.28
CA LYS A 19 0.64 0.71 4.64
C LYS A 19 -0.49 0.60 3.60
N ALA A 20 -0.74 -0.59 3.05
CA ALA A 20 -1.82 -0.84 2.11
C ALA A 20 -3.02 -1.51 2.76
N PHE A 21 -2.80 -2.39 3.71
CA PHE A 21 -3.87 -3.16 4.35
C PHE A 21 -3.49 -3.55 5.77
N ALA A 22 -4.24 -3.05 6.77
CA ALA A 22 -3.97 -3.26 8.19
C ALA A 22 -5.23 -3.61 9.01
N LEU A 23 -6.23 -4.24 8.39
CA LEU A 23 -7.45 -4.68 9.07
C LEU A 23 -7.16 -5.91 9.94
N TRP A 24 -6.64 -5.70 11.12
CA TRP A 24 -6.05 -6.70 11.99
C TRP A 24 -6.99 -7.86 12.37
N LYS A 25 -8.30 -7.65 12.43
CA LYS A 25 -9.26 -8.74 12.67
C LYS A 25 -9.31 -9.80 11.56
N THR A 26 -8.75 -9.48 10.39
CA THR A 26 -8.61 -10.43 9.27
C THR A 26 -7.26 -11.16 9.29
N PHE A 27 -6.31 -10.78 10.12
CA PHE A 27 -4.99 -11.39 10.18
C PHE A 27 -4.98 -12.92 10.40
N PRO A 28 -5.93 -13.52 11.15
CA PRO A 28 -5.99 -14.98 11.21
C PRO A 28 -6.05 -15.68 9.85
N ILE A 29 -6.73 -15.07 8.85
CA ILE A 29 -6.80 -15.60 7.48
C ILE A 29 -5.42 -15.52 6.81
N PHE A 30 -4.73 -14.39 6.96
CA PHE A 30 -3.42 -14.19 6.33
C PHE A 30 -2.33 -15.07 6.93
N ARG A 31 -2.37 -15.31 8.25
CA ARG A 31 -1.40 -16.16 8.95
C ARG A 31 -1.40 -17.63 8.51
N GLU A 32 -2.44 -18.08 7.82
CA GLU A 32 -2.46 -19.41 7.19
C GLU A 32 -1.48 -19.50 6.01
N TYR A 33 -1.09 -18.36 5.42
CA TYR A 33 -0.36 -18.30 4.15
C TYR A 33 0.95 -17.53 4.21
N ILE A 34 1.09 -16.59 5.14
CA ILE A 34 2.29 -15.75 5.29
C ILE A 34 2.67 -15.63 6.76
N HIS A 35 3.94 -15.34 7.03
CA HIS A 35 4.48 -15.38 8.39
C HIS A 35 5.04 -14.07 8.89
N SER A 36 5.10 -13.04 8.05
CA SER A 36 5.65 -11.73 8.36
C SER A 36 4.87 -10.61 7.69
N THR A 37 5.11 -9.39 8.18
CA THR A 37 4.50 -8.16 7.67
C THR A 37 5.55 -7.07 7.55
N THR A 38 5.24 -6.00 6.81
CA THR A 38 6.07 -4.78 6.88
C THR A 38 5.47 -3.78 7.84
N ALA A 39 6.33 -2.91 8.37
CA ALA A 39 5.92 -1.75 9.14
C ALA A 39 6.72 -0.50 8.72
N SER A 40 6.09 0.68 8.81
CA SER A 40 6.72 1.96 8.50
C SER A 40 6.64 2.96 9.67
N SER A 41 6.17 2.52 10.81
CA SER A 41 6.04 3.30 12.05
C SER A 41 6.07 2.39 13.27
N LEU A 42 6.23 2.99 14.46
CA LEU A 42 6.08 2.26 15.73
C LEU A 42 4.70 1.59 15.85
N SER A 43 3.64 2.29 15.45
CA SER A 43 2.27 1.74 15.54
C SER A 43 2.09 0.52 14.67
N GLU A 44 2.60 0.52 13.43
CA GLU A 44 2.55 -0.65 12.54
C GLU A 44 3.45 -1.79 13.05
N ALA A 45 4.65 -1.49 13.59
CA ALA A 45 5.54 -2.50 14.15
C ALA A 45 4.93 -3.18 15.38
N ARG A 46 4.26 -2.41 16.24
CA ARG A 46 3.49 -2.96 17.37
C ARG A 46 2.30 -3.79 16.89
N LEU A 47 1.56 -3.32 15.89
CA LEU A 47 0.43 -4.06 15.30
C LEU A 47 0.89 -5.42 14.75
N ALA A 48 2.07 -5.47 14.13
CA ALA A 48 2.67 -6.72 13.67
C ALA A 48 2.95 -7.67 14.84
N LEU A 49 3.60 -7.19 15.87
CA LEU A 49 3.97 -8.01 17.04
C LEU A 49 2.75 -8.44 17.86
N GLU A 50 1.86 -7.48 18.16
CA GLU A 50 0.74 -7.68 19.07
C GLU A 50 -0.43 -8.43 18.42
N GLU A 51 -0.78 -8.12 17.18
CA GLU A 51 -1.98 -8.65 16.51
C GLU A 51 -1.67 -9.64 15.38
N PHE A 52 -0.61 -9.44 14.62
CA PHE A 52 -0.19 -10.45 13.63
C PHE A 52 0.62 -11.57 14.30
N GLY A 53 1.25 -11.32 15.44
CA GLY A 53 1.97 -12.32 16.23
C GLY A 53 3.37 -12.62 15.74
N ALA A 54 3.98 -11.73 14.95
CA ALA A 54 5.35 -11.82 14.47
C ALA A 54 6.02 -10.45 14.42
N PRO A 55 7.34 -10.36 14.69
CA PRO A 55 8.08 -9.11 14.53
C PRO A 55 8.11 -8.67 13.06
N ALA A 56 7.99 -7.37 12.82
CA ALA A 56 7.88 -6.79 11.48
C ALA A 56 9.23 -6.75 10.73
N HIS A 57 9.15 -6.65 9.40
CA HIS A 57 10.19 -6.06 8.58
C HIS A 57 9.94 -4.55 8.52
N THR A 58 10.73 -3.77 9.23
CA THR A 58 10.46 -2.34 9.38
C THR A 58 11.35 -1.49 8.50
N TYR A 59 10.73 -0.61 7.74
CA TYR A 59 11.38 0.45 7.00
C TYR A 59 10.64 1.77 7.19
N SER A 60 11.36 2.82 7.55
CA SER A 60 10.87 4.19 7.54
C SER A 60 11.89 5.13 6.89
N PRO A 61 11.45 6.16 6.14
CA PRO A 61 12.37 7.17 5.62
C PRO A 61 13.09 7.95 6.72
N ALA A 62 12.50 8.00 7.92
CA ALA A 62 13.09 8.64 9.09
C ALA A 62 12.66 7.92 10.37
N TYR A 63 13.61 7.69 11.27
CA TYR A 63 13.37 7.24 12.65
C TYR A 63 13.65 8.39 13.62
N THR A 64 12.93 8.42 14.74
CA THR A 64 13.17 9.37 15.83
C THR A 64 13.87 8.65 16.99
N ASP A 65 14.69 9.40 17.76
CA ASP A 65 15.40 8.83 18.90
C ASP A 65 14.47 8.25 19.96
N ASP A 66 13.31 8.88 20.16
CA ASP A 66 12.34 8.50 21.20
C ASP A 66 11.65 7.16 20.90
N GLU A 67 11.35 6.87 19.63
CA GLU A 67 10.61 5.66 19.23
C GLU A 67 11.52 4.52 18.79
N PHE A 68 12.75 4.81 18.36
CA PHE A 68 13.61 3.85 17.69
C PHE A 68 13.82 2.55 18.47
N GLY A 69 14.08 2.66 19.79
CA GLY A 69 14.29 1.48 20.62
C GLY A 69 13.07 0.55 20.67
N GLN A 70 11.87 1.12 20.66
CA GLN A 70 10.63 0.35 20.64
C GLN A 70 10.39 -0.27 19.25
N ILE A 71 10.69 0.47 18.18
CA ILE A 71 10.61 -0.03 16.80
C ILE A 71 11.53 -1.24 16.63
N ALA A 72 12.80 -1.14 17.06
CA ALA A 72 13.76 -2.24 17.00
C ALA A 72 13.28 -3.47 17.78
N ALA A 73 12.70 -3.28 18.97
CA ALA A 73 12.16 -4.37 19.79
C ALA A 73 10.96 -5.09 19.13
N CYS A 74 10.23 -4.43 18.23
CA CYS A 74 9.12 -5.00 17.48
C CYS A 74 9.50 -5.51 16.08
N SER A 75 10.77 -5.46 15.71
CA SER A 75 11.24 -5.76 14.36
C SER A 75 12.18 -6.95 14.30
N SER A 76 12.04 -7.80 13.30
CA SER A 76 13.02 -8.85 12.94
C SER A 76 14.06 -8.35 11.93
N HIS A 77 13.61 -7.52 11.00
CA HIS A 77 14.43 -6.84 10.01
C HIS A 77 14.22 -5.34 10.15
N LEU A 78 15.30 -4.58 10.09
CA LEU A 78 15.24 -3.13 10.18
C LEU A 78 16.09 -2.52 9.06
N THR A 79 15.43 -1.75 8.20
CA THR A 79 16.06 -1.14 7.03
C THR A 79 16.25 0.35 7.25
N PHE A 80 17.47 0.82 7.08
CA PHE A 80 17.84 2.24 7.10
C PHE A 80 17.68 2.86 5.73
N ASN A 81 17.24 4.10 5.69
CA ASN A 81 17.03 4.84 4.46
C ASN A 81 18.31 5.48 3.92
N SER A 82 19.31 5.72 4.77
CA SER A 82 20.56 6.37 4.44
C SER A 82 21.70 5.85 5.31
N LEU A 83 22.95 6.10 4.89
CA LEU A 83 24.13 5.77 5.67
C LEU A 83 24.19 6.58 6.98
N SER A 84 23.78 7.84 6.96
CA SER A 84 23.73 8.65 8.19
C SER A 84 22.71 8.14 9.20
N GLN A 85 21.57 7.62 8.73
CA GLN A 85 20.58 6.97 9.60
C GLN A 85 21.14 5.66 10.16
N TYR A 86 21.83 4.87 9.35
CA TYR A 86 22.56 3.69 9.81
C TYR A 86 23.59 4.05 10.87
N GLU A 87 24.50 5.00 10.61
CA GLU A 87 25.53 5.45 11.56
C GLU A 87 24.95 5.89 12.91
N HIS A 88 23.78 6.51 12.90
CA HIS A 88 23.14 7.00 14.12
C HIS A 88 22.47 5.90 14.96
N PHE A 89 21.93 4.87 14.31
CA PHE A 89 21.00 3.95 14.98
C PHE A 89 21.44 2.47 15.04
N HIS A 90 22.43 2.03 14.25
CA HIS A 90 22.69 0.61 14.05
C HIS A 90 23.00 -0.14 15.35
N GLU A 91 23.76 0.44 16.27
CA GLU A 91 24.08 -0.19 17.56
C GLU A 91 22.83 -0.48 18.41
N ARG A 92 21.82 0.38 18.29
CA ARG A 92 20.53 0.25 19.01
C ARG A 92 19.59 -0.77 18.38
N ALA A 93 19.91 -1.24 17.19
CA ALA A 93 19.12 -2.23 16.41
C ALA A 93 19.85 -3.59 16.27
N ALA A 94 20.88 -3.85 17.08
CA ALA A 94 21.74 -5.03 16.95
C ALA A 94 21.00 -6.39 17.09
N ILE A 95 19.76 -6.40 17.58
CA ILE A 95 18.90 -7.59 17.65
C ILE A 95 18.21 -7.91 16.32
N CYS A 96 18.19 -6.96 15.37
CA CYS A 96 17.54 -7.09 14.08
C CYS A 96 18.53 -7.49 12.99
N SER A 97 18.03 -8.11 11.93
CA SER A 97 18.77 -8.21 10.67
C SER A 97 18.74 -6.85 9.97
N LEU A 98 19.89 -6.18 9.88
CA LEU A 98 19.97 -4.81 9.39
C LEU A 98 20.06 -4.77 7.87
N GLY A 99 19.33 -3.81 7.28
CA GLY A 99 19.34 -3.55 5.86
C GLY A 99 19.52 -2.09 5.51
N LEU A 100 19.84 -1.85 4.26
CA LEU A 100 19.92 -0.51 3.69
C LEU A 100 18.98 -0.40 2.48
N ARG A 101 18.17 0.64 2.45
CA ARG A 101 17.39 0.92 1.24
C ARG A 101 18.29 1.48 0.17
N VAL A 102 18.24 0.88 -1.02
CA VAL A 102 18.99 1.30 -2.19
C VAL A 102 18.06 1.81 -3.28
N ASN A 103 18.55 2.77 -4.07
CA ASN A 103 17.80 3.40 -5.14
C ASN A 103 18.48 3.10 -6.50
N PRO A 104 17.85 2.31 -7.38
CA PRO A 104 18.41 2.00 -8.70
C PRO A 104 18.30 3.18 -9.67
N GLU A 105 17.66 4.30 -9.28
CA GLU A 105 17.40 5.46 -10.14
C GLU A 105 16.62 5.07 -11.42
N TYR A 106 15.78 4.02 -11.28
CA TYR A 106 14.91 3.51 -12.32
C TYR A 106 13.55 3.11 -11.74
N SER A 107 12.50 3.59 -12.34
CA SER A 107 11.13 3.21 -12.07
C SER A 107 10.27 3.59 -13.28
N GLU A 108 9.32 2.75 -13.64
CA GLU A 108 8.35 3.01 -14.70
C GLU A 108 7.04 3.64 -14.17
N VAL A 109 7.03 4.04 -12.91
CA VAL A 109 5.88 4.74 -12.31
C VAL A 109 5.81 6.16 -12.88
N GLU A 110 4.79 6.43 -13.67
CA GLU A 110 4.62 7.72 -14.38
C GLU A 110 4.25 8.87 -13.42
N THR A 111 3.39 8.59 -12.45
CA THR A 111 2.93 9.59 -11.48
C THR A 111 4.02 9.90 -10.48
N LEU A 112 4.58 11.11 -10.52
CA LEU A 112 5.71 11.54 -9.66
C LEU A 112 5.44 11.34 -8.16
N LEU A 113 4.20 11.52 -7.71
CA LEU A 113 3.80 11.31 -6.31
C LEU A 113 4.10 9.88 -5.83
N TYR A 114 4.02 8.90 -6.72
CA TYR A 114 4.20 7.48 -6.43
C TYR A 114 5.51 6.90 -6.98
N ASN A 115 6.33 7.71 -7.68
CA ASN A 115 7.61 7.28 -8.22
C ASN A 115 8.71 7.35 -7.14
N PRO A 116 9.13 6.22 -6.54
CA PRO A 116 10.08 6.23 -5.43
C PRO A 116 11.53 6.45 -5.88
N CYS A 117 11.80 6.46 -7.18
CA CYS A 117 13.13 6.61 -7.78
C CYS A 117 13.27 7.90 -8.59
N ALA A 118 12.29 8.81 -8.53
CA ALA A 118 12.35 10.09 -9.23
C ALA A 118 13.56 10.91 -8.78
N PRO A 119 14.16 11.73 -9.66
CA PRO A 119 15.23 12.64 -9.27
C PRO A 119 14.84 13.53 -8.08
N GLY A 120 15.71 13.61 -7.08
CA GLY A 120 15.44 14.35 -5.84
C GLY A 120 14.59 13.58 -4.83
N THR A 121 14.27 12.32 -5.07
CA THR A 121 13.59 11.48 -4.06
C THR A 121 14.38 11.43 -2.75
N ARG A 122 13.63 11.33 -1.63
CA ARG A 122 14.24 11.13 -0.30
C ARG A 122 14.52 9.65 0.02
N PHE A 123 14.27 8.73 -0.91
CA PHE A 123 14.30 7.29 -0.66
C PHE A 123 15.58 6.61 -1.16
N GLY A 124 16.31 6.01 -0.22
CA GLY A 124 17.38 5.07 -0.49
C GLY A 124 18.70 5.72 -0.95
N VAL A 125 19.73 4.92 -0.94
CA VAL A 125 21.11 5.30 -1.30
C VAL A 125 21.39 4.86 -2.73
N THR A 126 21.90 5.75 -3.57
CA THR A 126 22.35 5.44 -4.93
C THR A 126 23.70 4.71 -4.92
N ALA A 127 24.00 3.96 -5.97
CA ALA A 127 25.20 3.10 -6.03
C ALA A 127 26.52 3.88 -5.91
N ASP A 128 26.56 5.10 -6.41
CA ASP A 128 27.74 6.00 -6.33
C ASP A 128 28.05 6.49 -4.90
N LYS A 129 27.05 6.44 -4.01
CA LYS A 129 27.20 6.86 -2.60
C LYS A 129 27.49 5.69 -1.65
N LEU A 130 27.36 4.46 -2.12
CA LEU A 130 27.68 3.29 -1.31
C LEU A 130 29.20 3.11 -1.17
N PRO A 131 29.71 2.70 0.01
CA PRO A 131 31.11 2.34 0.18
C PRO A 131 31.44 1.10 -0.66
N GLY A 132 32.73 0.92 -0.99
CA GLY A 132 33.18 -0.26 -1.74
C GLY A 132 32.90 -1.57 -1.02
N GLN A 133 32.96 -1.56 0.31
CA GLN A 133 32.57 -2.63 1.22
C GLN A 133 31.54 -2.08 2.21
N LEU A 134 30.42 -2.81 2.38
CA LEU A 134 29.40 -2.45 3.37
C LEU A 134 29.89 -2.73 4.79
N PRO A 135 29.36 -2.03 5.80
CA PRO A 135 29.50 -2.46 7.19
C PRO A 135 29.07 -3.93 7.38
N GLU A 136 29.78 -4.65 8.25
CA GLU A 136 29.60 -6.11 8.41
C GLU A 136 28.21 -6.51 8.94
N ASP A 137 27.54 -5.62 9.63
CA ASP A 137 26.19 -5.81 10.19
C ASP A 137 25.06 -5.49 9.20
N ILE A 138 25.36 -4.87 8.06
CA ILE A 138 24.37 -4.75 6.97
C ILE A 138 24.25 -6.10 6.26
N LYS A 139 23.08 -6.74 6.43
CA LYS A 139 22.75 -8.08 5.94
C LYS A 139 21.88 -8.09 4.69
N GLY A 140 21.26 -6.96 4.36
CA GLY A 140 20.35 -6.94 3.24
C GLY A 140 20.20 -5.60 2.55
N PHE A 141 19.67 -5.67 1.33
CA PHE A 141 19.19 -4.50 0.60
C PHE A 141 17.68 -4.52 0.48
N HIS A 142 17.07 -3.33 0.59
CA HIS A 142 15.68 -3.08 0.27
C HIS A 142 15.59 -2.14 -0.95
N CYS A 143 14.97 -2.58 -2.02
CA CYS A 143 14.84 -1.84 -3.26
C CYS A 143 13.38 -1.82 -3.71
N HIS A 144 12.65 -0.79 -3.31
CA HIS A 144 11.24 -0.62 -3.70
C HIS A 144 11.14 0.44 -4.80
N CYS A 145 10.81 0.01 -6.02
CA CYS A 145 10.75 0.86 -7.21
C CYS A 145 9.47 0.65 -8.06
N HIS A 146 8.46 -0.05 -7.52
CA HIS A 146 7.22 -0.37 -8.19
C HIS A 146 6.01 0.26 -7.49
N CYS A 147 4.97 0.55 -8.29
CA CYS A 147 3.63 0.81 -7.83
C CYS A 147 2.66 0.18 -8.84
N GLU A 148 1.84 -0.78 -8.40
CA GLU A 148 0.82 -1.48 -9.20
C GLU A 148 1.31 -2.00 -10.56
N SER A 149 2.50 -2.58 -10.56
CA SER A 149 3.23 -2.98 -11.75
C SER A 149 3.06 -4.47 -12.09
N GLY A 150 3.25 -4.80 -13.37
CA GLY A 150 3.32 -6.17 -13.86
C GLY A 150 4.71 -6.83 -13.66
N ALA A 151 4.80 -8.11 -13.93
CA ALA A 151 6.05 -8.86 -13.83
C ALA A 151 7.08 -8.45 -14.91
N ASP A 152 6.63 -7.98 -16.05
CA ASP A 152 7.47 -7.41 -17.13
C ASP A 152 8.19 -6.13 -16.70
N VAL A 153 7.50 -5.25 -15.97
CA VAL A 153 8.11 -4.06 -15.35
C VAL A 153 9.16 -4.48 -14.31
N PHE A 154 8.84 -5.50 -13.51
CA PHE A 154 9.80 -6.04 -12.56
C PHE A 154 11.04 -6.62 -13.25
N GLN A 155 10.90 -7.31 -14.38
CA GLN A 155 12.02 -7.82 -15.15
C GLN A 155 13.00 -6.72 -15.54
N ARG A 156 12.52 -5.58 -16.01
CA ARG A 156 13.35 -4.44 -16.39
C ARG A 156 14.01 -3.79 -15.17
N SER A 157 13.26 -3.61 -14.11
CA SER A 157 13.79 -3.05 -12.85
C SER A 157 14.84 -3.96 -12.21
N LEU A 158 14.63 -5.28 -12.24
CA LEU A 158 15.61 -6.26 -11.74
C LEU A 158 16.94 -6.15 -12.48
N ALA A 159 16.91 -5.98 -13.81
CA ALA A 159 18.12 -5.79 -14.61
C ALA A 159 18.91 -4.54 -14.16
N HIS A 160 18.22 -3.41 -13.91
CA HIS A 160 18.86 -2.19 -13.39
C HIS A 160 19.39 -2.36 -11.96
N ILE A 161 18.68 -3.11 -11.11
CA ILE A 161 19.13 -3.41 -9.76
C ILE A 161 20.41 -4.26 -9.80
N GLU A 162 20.43 -5.31 -10.59
CA GLU A 162 21.60 -6.17 -10.75
C GLU A 162 22.80 -5.40 -11.33
N GLU A 163 22.61 -4.60 -12.37
CA GLU A 163 23.63 -3.76 -12.98
C GLU A 163 24.31 -2.84 -11.95
N LYS A 164 23.51 -2.17 -11.11
CA LYS A 164 24.01 -1.17 -10.17
C LYS A 164 24.54 -1.76 -8.87
N PHE A 165 23.94 -2.84 -8.37
CA PHE A 165 24.16 -3.29 -6.98
C PHE A 165 24.71 -4.70 -6.83
N SER A 166 24.81 -5.52 -7.89
CA SER A 166 25.24 -6.93 -7.76
C SER A 166 26.63 -7.11 -7.17
N ARG A 167 27.52 -6.13 -7.27
CA ARG A 167 28.86 -6.19 -6.65
C ARG A 167 28.84 -6.33 -5.13
N TRP A 168 27.76 -5.90 -4.46
CA TRP A 168 27.58 -6.04 -3.01
C TRP A 168 26.80 -7.28 -2.60
N PHE A 169 26.13 -7.95 -3.53
CA PHE A 169 25.31 -9.14 -3.21
C PHE A 169 26.10 -10.23 -2.47
N PRO A 170 27.40 -10.48 -2.74
CA PRO A 170 28.19 -11.44 -1.96
C PRO A 170 28.30 -11.13 -0.47
N GLN A 171 28.02 -9.89 -0.04
CA GLN A 171 28.05 -9.46 1.35
C GLN A 171 26.70 -9.58 2.05
N LEU A 172 25.62 -9.89 1.30
CA LEU A 172 24.24 -9.88 1.77
C LEU A 172 23.72 -11.29 2.04
N GLU A 173 22.75 -11.38 2.94
CA GLU A 173 21.98 -12.58 3.25
C GLU A 173 20.59 -12.54 2.63
N TRP A 174 20.03 -11.34 2.40
CA TRP A 174 18.72 -11.15 1.81
C TRP A 174 18.64 -9.91 0.92
N ILE A 175 17.66 -9.95 0.00
CA ILE A 175 17.26 -8.81 -0.80
C ILE A 175 15.74 -8.70 -0.80
N ASN A 176 15.23 -7.51 -0.53
CA ASN A 176 13.81 -7.19 -0.53
C ASN A 176 13.52 -6.25 -1.71
N PHE A 177 12.77 -6.73 -2.68
CA PHE A 177 12.43 -5.95 -3.87
C PHE A 177 11.18 -5.07 -3.67
N GLY A 178 10.66 -4.99 -2.44
CA GLY A 178 9.53 -4.14 -2.08
C GLY A 178 8.19 -4.63 -2.58
N GLY A 179 7.25 -3.71 -2.64
CA GLY A 179 5.87 -3.95 -3.05
C GLY A 179 5.58 -3.48 -4.48
N GLY A 180 4.29 -3.32 -4.77
CA GLY A 180 3.79 -2.90 -6.08
C GLY A 180 3.53 -4.04 -7.06
N HIS A 181 3.73 -5.29 -6.65
CA HIS A 181 3.46 -6.49 -7.43
C HIS A 181 1.99 -6.89 -7.30
N LEU A 182 1.17 -6.64 -8.31
CA LEU A 182 -0.27 -6.97 -8.29
C LEU A 182 -0.53 -8.41 -8.73
N MET A 183 0.02 -9.39 -8.02
CA MET A 183 -0.02 -10.82 -8.36
C MET A 183 -1.45 -11.37 -8.48
N THR A 184 -2.43 -10.74 -7.86
CA THR A 184 -3.84 -11.16 -7.89
C THR A 184 -4.66 -10.49 -9.01
N ARG A 185 -4.09 -9.51 -9.70
CA ARG A 185 -4.71 -8.92 -10.88
C ARG A 185 -4.66 -9.91 -12.05
N LYS A 186 -5.77 -10.01 -12.79
CA LYS A 186 -5.95 -11.04 -13.85
C LYS A 186 -4.91 -10.99 -14.97
N ASP A 187 -4.36 -9.82 -15.25
CA ASP A 187 -3.35 -9.59 -16.30
C ASP A 187 -1.91 -9.70 -15.79
N TYR A 188 -1.71 -10.03 -14.51
CA TYR A 188 -0.36 -10.20 -13.96
C TYR A 188 0.21 -11.56 -14.36
N ASP A 189 1.37 -11.55 -15.01
CA ASP A 189 2.08 -12.78 -15.41
C ASP A 189 2.87 -13.38 -14.24
N THR A 190 2.22 -14.27 -13.49
CA THR A 190 2.84 -14.97 -12.36
C THR A 190 3.92 -15.96 -12.78
N GLU A 191 3.80 -16.57 -13.97
CA GLU A 191 4.81 -17.52 -14.47
C GLU A 191 6.10 -16.79 -14.87
N LEU A 192 5.98 -15.58 -15.42
CA LEU A 192 7.15 -14.73 -15.66
C LEU A 192 7.85 -14.39 -14.34
N LEU A 193 7.11 -13.98 -13.30
CA LEU A 193 7.70 -13.70 -11.97
C LEU A 193 8.45 -14.93 -11.43
N VAL A 194 7.83 -16.12 -11.49
CA VAL A 194 8.45 -17.38 -11.05
C VAL A 194 9.74 -17.67 -11.84
N SER A 195 9.71 -17.47 -13.15
CA SER A 195 10.88 -17.67 -14.02
C SER A 195 12.02 -16.72 -13.67
N LEU A 196 11.70 -15.42 -13.45
CA LEU A 196 12.69 -14.40 -13.07
C LEU A 196 13.35 -14.75 -11.73
N MET A 197 12.57 -15.16 -10.74
CA MET A 197 13.10 -15.48 -9.41
C MET A 197 13.96 -16.74 -9.45
N ARG A 198 13.56 -17.76 -10.20
CA ARG A 198 14.42 -18.97 -10.39
C ARG A 198 15.75 -18.62 -11.02
N GLN A 199 15.77 -17.82 -12.10
CA GLN A 199 16.99 -17.34 -12.72
C GLN A 199 17.84 -16.48 -11.78
N PHE A 200 17.20 -15.69 -10.90
CA PHE A 200 17.89 -14.90 -9.88
C PHE A 200 18.57 -15.83 -8.85
N HIS A 201 17.88 -16.85 -8.35
CA HIS A 201 18.44 -17.84 -7.42
C HIS A 201 19.54 -18.70 -8.05
N GLU A 202 19.50 -18.98 -9.35
CA GLU A 202 20.61 -19.65 -10.05
C GLU A 202 21.90 -18.81 -10.01
N ARG A 203 21.78 -17.48 -10.09
CA ARG A 203 22.93 -16.56 -9.99
C ARG A 203 23.36 -16.26 -8.57
N TYR A 204 22.40 -16.21 -7.63
CA TYR A 204 22.62 -15.78 -6.23
C TYR A 204 21.92 -16.75 -5.26
N PRO A 205 22.35 -18.02 -5.19
CA PRO A 205 21.65 -19.07 -4.42
C PRO A 205 21.69 -18.89 -2.90
N TRP A 206 22.52 -17.99 -2.40
CA TRP A 206 22.63 -17.68 -0.96
C TRP A 206 21.69 -16.54 -0.54
N LEU A 207 21.13 -15.78 -1.48
CA LEU A 207 20.26 -14.64 -1.16
C LEU A 207 18.83 -15.09 -0.96
N LYS A 208 18.29 -14.78 0.21
CA LYS A 208 16.85 -14.86 0.45
C LYS A 208 16.16 -13.68 -0.25
N VAL A 209 15.13 -13.96 -1.04
CA VAL A 209 14.34 -12.92 -1.72
C VAL A 209 13.06 -12.67 -0.97
N ILE A 210 12.72 -11.38 -0.77
CA ILE A 210 11.51 -10.92 -0.09
C ILE A 210 10.75 -9.98 -1.01
N LEU A 211 9.42 -10.13 -1.07
CA LEU A 211 8.50 -9.19 -1.70
C LEU A 211 7.46 -8.69 -0.70
N GLU A 212 7.05 -7.42 -0.84
CA GLU A 212 6.11 -6.72 0.05
C GLU A 212 4.83 -6.26 -0.68
N PRO A 213 4.10 -7.13 -1.39
CA PRO A 213 2.84 -6.70 -1.98
C PRO A 213 1.88 -6.23 -0.88
N GLY A 214 1.12 -5.19 -1.18
CA GLY A 214 0.10 -4.68 -0.29
C GLY A 214 -1.27 -4.84 -0.92
N SER A 215 -1.58 -4.04 -1.96
CA SER A 215 -2.85 -4.08 -2.69
C SER A 215 -3.21 -5.48 -3.17
N ALA A 216 -2.24 -6.29 -3.61
CA ALA A 216 -2.48 -7.64 -4.09
C ALA A 216 -3.18 -8.56 -3.07
N PHE A 217 -2.99 -8.34 -1.77
CA PHE A 217 -3.67 -9.14 -0.74
C PHE A 217 -5.16 -8.82 -0.59
N ALA A 218 -5.56 -7.59 -0.93
CA ALA A 218 -6.92 -7.11 -0.77
C ALA A 218 -7.54 -6.64 -2.10
N TRP A 219 -6.94 -6.97 -3.23
CA TRP A 219 -7.39 -6.59 -4.57
C TRP A 219 -8.80 -7.12 -4.84
N GLN A 220 -9.74 -6.20 -5.11
CA GLN A 220 -11.15 -6.50 -5.39
C GLN A 220 -11.85 -7.34 -4.29
N THR A 221 -11.49 -7.12 -3.01
CA THR A 221 -12.08 -7.85 -1.89
C THR A 221 -13.09 -7.06 -1.08
N GLY A 222 -13.24 -5.76 -1.30
CA GLY A 222 -14.22 -4.98 -0.57
C GLY A 222 -14.53 -3.62 -1.20
N PRO A 223 -15.82 -3.27 -1.32
CA PRO A 223 -16.27 -1.95 -1.76
C PRO A 223 -16.41 -0.96 -0.59
N LEU A 224 -16.53 0.32 -0.94
CA LEU A 224 -17.11 1.35 -0.07
C LEU A 224 -18.56 1.59 -0.50
N VAL A 225 -19.48 1.39 0.44
CA VAL A 225 -20.92 1.64 0.24
C VAL A 225 -21.27 3.02 0.77
N SER A 226 -21.96 3.80 -0.04
CA SER A 226 -22.46 5.13 0.30
C SER A 226 -23.89 5.30 -0.19
N HIS A 227 -24.55 6.41 0.21
CA HIS A 227 -25.90 6.71 -0.21
C HIS A 227 -25.99 8.16 -0.72
N VAL A 228 -26.85 8.38 -1.68
CA VAL A 228 -27.20 9.74 -2.13
C VAL A 228 -27.99 10.44 -1.02
N VAL A 229 -27.50 11.57 -0.53
CA VAL A 229 -28.17 12.38 0.51
C VAL A 229 -28.85 13.62 -0.07
N ASP A 230 -28.40 14.09 -1.24
CA ASP A 230 -29.02 15.20 -1.96
C ASP A 230 -28.58 15.16 -3.43
N VAL A 231 -29.36 15.83 -4.30
CA VAL A 231 -28.98 16.08 -5.69
C VAL A 231 -29.15 17.56 -5.98
N VAL A 232 -28.04 18.21 -6.31
CA VAL A 232 -28.04 19.65 -6.65
C VAL A 232 -27.71 19.84 -8.12
N GLU A 233 -28.26 20.88 -8.72
CA GLU A 233 -27.98 21.24 -10.11
C GLU A 233 -27.55 22.70 -10.20
N ASP A 234 -26.42 22.94 -10.88
CA ASP A 234 -25.95 24.27 -11.22
C ASP A 234 -25.39 24.26 -12.64
N HIS A 235 -25.81 25.23 -13.45
CA HIS A 235 -25.40 25.36 -14.87
C HIS A 235 -25.59 24.08 -15.71
N GLY A 236 -26.59 23.25 -15.39
CA GLY A 236 -26.87 21.99 -16.06
C GLY A 236 -26.02 20.81 -15.60
N ILE A 237 -25.12 21.02 -14.64
CA ILE A 237 -24.35 19.97 -14.01
C ILE A 237 -25.10 19.48 -12.78
N ARG A 238 -25.49 18.20 -12.79
CA ARG A 238 -26.10 17.55 -11.64
C ARG A 238 -25.03 16.89 -10.78
N THR A 239 -25.04 17.20 -9.48
CA THR A 239 -24.15 16.61 -8.51
C THR A 239 -24.95 15.84 -7.47
N ALA A 240 -24.74 14.53 -7.41
CA ALA A 240 -25.24 13.69 -6.32
C ALA A 240 -24.28 13.84 -5.13
N ILE A 241 -24.78 14.41 -4.03
CA ILE A 241 -24.04 14.51 -2.77
C ILE A 241 -24.21 13.20 -2.01
N LEU A 242 -23.10 12.62 -1.58
CA LEU A 242 -23.04 11.33 -0.92
C LEU A 242 -22.80 11.48 0.59
N ASP A 243 -23.16 10.47 1.39
CA ASP A 243 -22.85 10.38 2.81
C ASP A 243 -21.38 10.01 3.12
N VAL A 244 -20.53 9.97 2.11
CA VAL A 244 -19.07 9.83 2.18
C VAL A 244 -18.39 11.08 1.65
N SER A 245 -17.07 11.17 1.85
CA SER A 245 -16.25 12.27 1.35
C SER A 245 -15.02 11.71 0.63
N PHE A 246 -14.72 12.24 -0.55
CA PHE A 246 -13.50 11.85 -1.27
C PHE A 246 -12.26 12.28 -0.49
N THR A 247 -12.26 13.50 0.06
CA THR A 247 -11.11 13.99 0.85
C THR A 247 -10.91 13.25 2.16
N CYS A 248 -11.98 12.73 2.78
CA CYS A 248 -11.90 11.99 4.04
C CYS A 248 -11.66 10.50 3.85
N HIS A 249 -12.32 9.87 2.87
CA HIS A 249 -12.41 8.42 2.78
C HIS A 249 -11.72 7.83 1.55
N MET A 250 -11.50 8.63 0.51
CA MET A 250 -10.86 8.23 -0.75
C MET A 250 -9.84 9.28 -1.21
N PRO A 251 -8.89 9.74 -0.35
CA PRO A 251 -8.01 10.84 -0.70
C PRO A 251 -7.14 10.56 -1.92
N ASP A 252 -6.78 9.30 -2.19
CA ASP A 252 -6.01 8.92 -3.38
C ASP A 252 -6.72 9.28 -4.69
N CYS A 253 -8.06 9.28 -4.72
CA CYS A 253 -8.82 9.73 -5.89
C CYS A 253 -8.53 11.20 -6.23
N LEU A 254 -8.29 12.05 -5.22
CA LEU A 254 -7.96 13.46 -5.40
C LEU A 254 -6.45 13.70 -5.59
N GLU A 255 -5.60 12.96 -4.87
CA GLU A 255 -4.14 13.13 -4.89
C GLU A 255 -3.51 12.61 -6.17
N MET A 256 -4.00 11.48 -6.69
CA MET A 256 -3.46 10.82 -7.88
C MET A 256 -4.25 11.11 -9.16
N PRO A 257 -5.28 11.83 -9.17
CA PRO A 257 -6.59 11.75 -9.80
C PRO A 257 -6.80 10.44 -10.60
N TYR A 258 -7.44 9.48 -9.98
CA TYR A 258 -8.00 8.33 -10.66
C TYR A 258 -9.50 8.22 -10.39
N TYR A 259 -10.21 7.56 -11.30
CA TYR A 259 -11.65 7.42 -11.20
C TYR A 259 -11.99 6.02 -10.68
N PRO A 260 -12.56 5.91 -9.45
CA PRO A 260 -12.96 4.61 -8.93
C PRO A 260 -14.06 3.99 -9.79
N GLU A 261 -14.07 2.67 -9.89
CA GLU A 261 -15.17 1.96 -10.50
C GLU A 261 -16.42 2.11 -9.61
N VAL A 262 -17.53 2.55 -10.21
CA VAL A 262 -18.84 2.67 -9.55
C VAL A 262 -19.76 1.59 -10.09
N ARG A 263 -20.33 0.79 -9.19
CA ARG A 263 -21.22 -0.32 -9.56
C ARG A 263 -22.42 0.17 -10.37
N ASN A 264 -22.73 -0.49 -11.47
CA ASN A 264 -23.82 -0.17 -12.38
C ASN A 264 -23.75 1.25 -13.00
N ALA A 265 -22.57 1.88 -12.98
CA ALA A 265 -22.35 3.17 -13.62
C ALA A 265 -21.09 3.14 -14.46
N ARG A 266 -20.99 4.06 -15.39
CA ARG A 266 -19.83 4.18 -16.28
C ARG A 266 -19.25 5.58 -16.19
N HIS A 267 -17.96 5.68 -15.89
CA HIS A 267 -17.25 6.96 -15.90
C HIS A 267 -17.39 7.64 -17.27
N THR A 268 -17.61 8.95 -17.24
CA THR A 268 -17.68 9.80 -18.45
C THR A 268 -16.98 11.13 -18.20
N SER A 269 -16.42 11.68 -19.28
CA SER A 269 -15.89 13.06 -19.28
C SER A 269 -17.01 14.10 -19.57
N GLU A 270 -18.21 13.68 -19.89
CA GLU A 270 -19.36 14.56 -20.05
C GLU A 270 -19.82 15.05 -18.68
N GLU A 271 -20.04 16.36 -18.52
CA GLU A 271 -20.50 16.94 -17.26
C GLU A 271 -22.04 17.10 -17.22
N THR A 272 -22.67 17.05 -18.37
CA THR A 272 -24.14 17.20 -18.54
C THR A 272 -24.67 16.09 -19.40
N GLY A 273 -25.95 15.78 -19.26
CA GLY A 273 -26.61 14.75 -20.06
C GLY A 273 -27.73 14.03 -19.29
N THR A 274 -28.45 13.17 -19.99
CA THR A 274 -29.47 12.32 -19.36
C THR A 274 -28.75 11.33 -18.45
N HIS A 275 -29.15 11.28 -17.18
CA HIS A 275 -28.59 10.40 -16.13
C HIS A 275 -27.06 10.55 -15.93
N VAL A 276 -26.49 11.71 -16.28
CA VAL A 276 -25.09 12.05 -15.95
C VAL A 276 -25.07 12.79 -14.63
N TYR A 277 -24.26 12.30 -13.69
CA TYR A 277 -24.09 12.90 -12.37
C TYR A 277 -22.62 12.99 -12.01
N ARG A 278 -22.19 14.15 -11.53
CA ARG A 278 -20.97 14.30 -10.74
C ARG A 278 -21.23 13.67 -9.38
N LEU A 279 -20.26 12.94 -8.84
CA LEU A 279 -20.33 12.42 -7.47
C LEU A 279 -19.57 13.34 -6.53
N GLY A 280 -20.27 13.91 -5.54
CA GLY A 280 -19.74 14.84 -4.57
C GLY A 280 -19.77 14.27 -3.15
N GLY A 281 -18.77 14.62 -2.37
CA GLY A 281 -18.72 14.27 -0.95
C GLY A 281 -19.47 15.28 -0.07
N ASN A 282 -19.59 14.95 1.22
CA ASN A 282 -20.31 15.73 2.21
C ASN A 282 -19.43 16.67 3.04
N SER A 283 -18.16 16.87 2.67
CA SER A 283 -17.29 17.83 3.35
C SER A 283 -17.49 19.27 2.83
N CYS A 284 -17.02 20.26 3.60
CA CYS A 284 -17.01 21.67 3.17
C CYS A 284 -15.83 22.03 2.25
N LEU A 285 -15.01 21.06 1.82
CA LEU A 285 -14.00 21.32 0.81
C LEU A 285 -14.67 21.46 -0.55
N SER A 286 -14.52 22.60 -1.21
CA SER A 286 -15.16 22.85 -2.52
C SER A 286 -14.72 21.88 -3.62
N GLY A 287 -13.54 21.29 -3.51
CA GLY A 287 -13.03 20.23 -4.40
C GLY A 287 -13.34 18.80 -3.97
N ASP A 288 -14.24 18.60 -2.99
CA ASP A 288 -14.64 17.26 -2.54
C ASP A 288 -15.64 16.61 -3.50
N PHE A 289 -15.22 16.42 -4.72
CA PHE A 289 -15.97 15.71 -5.74
C PHE A 289 -15.02 15.05 -6.74
N MET A 290 -15.51 14.02 -7.40
CA MET A 290 -14.83 13.42 -8.54
C MET A 290 -15.60 13.75 -9.84
N SER A 291 -15.10 13.29 -10.94
CA SER A 291 -15.67 13.39 -12.29
C SER A 291 -17.15 13.02 -12.36
N SER A 292 -17.63 12.65 -13.51
CA SER A 292 -19.05 12.30 -13.75
C SER A 292 -19.19 10.83 -14.12
N TRP A 293 -20.33 10.25 -13.77
CA TRP A 293 -20.74 8.91 -14.15
C TRP A 293 -22.11 8.94 -14.84
N HIS A 294 -22.26 8.10 -15.83
CA HIS A 294 -23.52 7.85 -16.51
C HIS A 294 -24.17 6.63 -15.86
N PHE A 295 -25.38 6.84 -15.34
CA PHE A 295 -26.27 5.81 -14.79
C PHE A 295 -27.30 5.42 -15.84
N ASP A 296 -28.05 4.35 -15.64
CA ASP A 296 -29.11 3.91 -16.52
C ASP A 296 -30.51 4.50 -16.13
N HIS A 297 -30.56 5.22 -15.02
CA HIS A 297 -31.76 5.85 -14.45
C HIS A 297 -31.42 7.18 -13.73
N GLU A 298 -32.43 7.88 -13.25
CA GLU A 298 -32.28 9.05 -12.40
C GLU A 298 -31.99 8.63 -10.95
N LEU A 299 -30.94 9.20 -10.34
CA LEU A 299 -30.58 8.92 -8.96
C LEU A 299 -31.60 9.53 -7.99
N GLU A 300 -32.01 8.74 -7.00
CA GLU A 300 -32.91 9.15 -5.93
C GLU A 300 -32.18 9.29 -4.59
N ILE A 301 -32.69 10.17 -3.70
CA ILE A 301 -32.18 10.30 -2.33
C ILE A 301 -32.38 8.98 -1.60
N GLY A 302 -31.34 8.49 -0.93
CA GLY A 302 -31.31 7.20 -0.25
C GLY A 302 -30.81 6.04 -1.12
N GLU A 303 -30.56 6.27 -2.40
CA GLU A 303 -30.01 5.25 -3.28
C GLU A 303 -28.56 4.94 -2.97
N GLU A 304 -28.19 3.65 -3.04
CA GLU A 304 -26.81 3.19 -2.80
C GLU A 304 -25.91 3.52 -3.98
N ILE A 305 -24.76 4.12 -3.69
CA ILE A 305 -23.62 4.29 -4.60
C ILE A 305 -22.46 3.47 -4.06
N ILE A 306 -22.03 2.49 -4.84
CA ILE A 306 -21.02 1.53 -4.41
C ILE A 306 -19.74 1.75 -5.22
N PHE A 307 -18.68 2.14 -4.53
CA PHE A 307 -17.33 2.25 -5.09
C PHE A 307 -16.61 0.93 -4.91
N GLU A 308 -16.22 0.30 -6.01
CA GLU A 308 -15.54 -1.00 -6.01
C GLU A 308 -14.07 -0.85 -5.59
N ASP A 309 -13.53 -1.92 -5.04
CA ASP A 309 -12.11 -2.06 -4.69
C ASP A 309 -11.57 -0.98 -3.73
N MET A 310 -12.36 -0.63 -2.69
CA MET A 310 -12.06 0.43 -1.73
C MET A 310 -11.59 -0.09 -0.36
N ILE A 311 -10.95 -1.26 -0.32
CA ILE A 311 -10.50 -1.84 0.95
C ILE A 311 -8.99 -1.63 1.21
N HIS A 312 -8.15 -1.70 0.19
CA HIS A 312 -6.72 -1.42 0.32
C HIS A 312 -6.43 0.08 0.15
N TYR A 313 -5.40 0.57 0.82
CA TYR A 313 -5.05 2.00 0.97
C TYR A 313 -6.19 2.85 1.54
N THR A 314 -7.37 2.80 1.01
CA THR A 314 -8.55 3.57 1.43
C THR A 314 -8.76 3.49 2.94
N THR A 315 -8.80 2.28 3.52
CA THR A 315 -9.04 2.10 4.96
C THR A 315 -7.91 2.61 5.87
N VAL A 316 -6.68 2.72 5.36
CA VAL A 316 -5.51 3.18 6.13
C VAL A 316 -5.17 4.65 5.91
N LYS A 317 -5.76 5.31 4.90
CA LYS A 317 -5.53 6.73 4.58
C LYS A 317 -6.70 7.65 4.95
N THR A 318 -7.72 7.16 5.61
CA THR A 318 -8.89 7.96 6.02
C THR A 318 -8.53 9.05 7.03
N ASN A 319 -9.28 10.15 6.98
CA ASN A 319 -9.20 11.24 7.95
C ASN A 319 -10.61 11.73 8.36
N THR A 320 -10.67 12.65 9.31
CA THR A 320 -11.92 13.16 9.89
C THR A 320 -12.07 14.67 9.68
N PHE A 321 -11.71 15.18 8.50
CA PHE A 321 -11.93 16.58 8.18
C PHE A 321 -13.40 16.95 8.34
N ASN A 322 -13.71 18.14 8.81
CA ASN A 322 -15.05 18.62 9.21
C ASN A 322 -15.76 17.77 10.30
N GLY A 323 -15.09 16.85 10.96
CA GLY A 323 -15.70 15.93 11.91
C GLY A 323 -16.53 14.83 11.27
N ILE A 324 -16.34 14.57 9.96
CA ILE A 324 -17.00 13.48 9.25
C ILE A 324 -16.48 12.17 9.81
N SER A 325 -17.40 11.27 10.21
CA SER A 325 -17.03 9.95 10.74
C SER A 325 -16.46 9.06 9.65
N HIS A 326 -15.50 8.21 10.05
CA HIS A 326 -15.07 7.13 9.16
C HIS A 326 -16.25 6.19 8.83
N PRO A 327 -16.29 5.60 7.63
CA PRO A 327 -17.20 4.51 7.31
C PRO A 327 -17.01 3.33 8.28
N ASP A 328 -18.08 2.66 8.62
CA ASP A 328 -18.02 1.42 9.39
C ASP A 328 -17.20 0.37 8.63
N ILE A 329 -16.49 -0.48 9.37
CA ILE A 329 -15.75 -1.60 8.78
C ILE A 329 -16.54 -2.87 9.00
N GLY A 330 -16.91 -3.53 7.90
CA GLY A 330 -17.65 -4.78 7.91
C GLY A 330 -16.89 -5.92 7.26
N MET A 331 -17.24 -7.14 7.62
CA MET A 331 -16.78 -8.37 6.99
C MET A 331 -17.99 -9.18 6.51
N LEU A 332 -18.04 -9.45 5.20
CA LEU A 332 -19.03 -10.32 4.62
C LEU A 332 -18.52 -11.76 4.67
N HIS A 333 -19.19 -12.62 5.42
CA HIS A 333 -18.89 -14.03 5.53
C HIS A 333 -19.40 -14.82 4.31
N GLU A 334 -18.83 -16.01 4.08
CA GLU A 334 -19.26 -16.89 2.98
C GLU A 334 -20.74 -17.31 3.03
N ASP A 335 -21.33 -17.33 4.22
CA ASP A 335 -22.76 -17.58 4.44
C ASP A 335 -23.68 -16.39 4.15
N GLY A 336 -23.10 -15.27 3.71
CA GLY A 336 -23.82 -14.02 3.41
C GLY A 336 -24.09 -13.12 4.63
N ARG A 337 -23.64 -13.51 5.83
CA ARG A 337 -23.77 -12.69 7.04
C ARG A 337 -22.77 -11.53 7.02
N LEU A 338 -23.27 -10.30 7.15
CA LEU A 338 -22.44 -9.13 7.37
C LEU A 338 -22.16 -8.95 8.87
N GLU A 339 -20.90 -8.94 9.24
CA GLU A 339 -20.43 -8.62 10.59
C GLU A 339 -19.79 -7.23 10.61
N ILE A 340 -20.31 -6.33 11.45
CA ILE A 340 -19.67 -5.01 11.66
C ILE A 340 -18.51 -5.19 12.63
N LEU A 341 -17.30 -5.08 12.11
CA LEU A 341 -16.05 -5.20 12.87
C LEU A 341 -15.75 -3.94 13.69
N ARG A 342 -16.07 -2.77 13.15
CA ARG A 342 -15.84 -1.48 13.79
C ARG A 342 -16.95 -0.50 13.42
N HIS A 343 -17.52 0.14 14.41
CA HIS A 343 -18.38 1.32 14.29
C HIS A 343 -17.62 2.54 14.84
N PHE A 344 -17.65 3.66 14.11
CA PHE A 344 -17.01 4.90 14.52
C PHE A 344 -18.03 5.88 15.05
N SER A 345 -17.64 6.62 16.11
CA SER A 345 -18.53 7.49 16.86
C SER A 345 -17.92 8.90 17.05
N TYR A 346 -18.72 9.81 17.59
CA TYR A 346 -18.25 11.14 17.97
C TYR A 346 -17.02 11.11 18.89
N SER A 347 -16.89 10.11 19.75
CA SER A 347 -15.72 9.99 20.64
C SER A 347 -14.41 9.75 19.88
N ASP A 348 -14.45 9.07 18.73
CA ASP A 348 -13.27 8.85 17.89
C ASP A 348 -12.75 10.20 17.34
N TYR A 349 -13.65 11.09 16.93
CA TYR A 349 -13.29 12.44 16.50
C TYR A 349 -12.82 13.30 17.67
N ARG A 350 -13.62 13.38 18.77
CA ARG A 350 -13.33 14.24 19.92
C ARG A 350 -11.98 13.90 20.55
N ASN A 351 -11.73 12.62 20.83
CA ASN A 351 -10.53 12.17 21.54
C ASN A 351 -9.24 12.38 20.75
N ARG A 352 -9.34 12.69 19.45
CA ARG A 352 -8.20 13.09 18.64
C ARG A 352 -7.84 14.57 18.80
N MET A 353 -8.72 15.39 19.39
CA MET A 353 -8.60 16.84 19.45
C MET A 353 -8.15 17.39 20.81
N ASP A 354 -8.01 16.54 21.81
CA ASP A 354 -7.58 16.90 23.19
C ASP A 354 -6.25 16.21 23.60
#